data_10914f5f4ca47cc8e642af62eba7d262
#
_entry.id   10914f5f4ca47cc8e642af62eba7d262
#
_cell.length_a   1.000
_cell.length_b   1.000
_cell.length_c   1.000
_cell.angle_alpha   90.00
_cell.angle_beta   90.00
_cell.angle_gamma   90.00
#
_symmetry.space_group_name_H-M   'P 1'
#
loop_
_entity.id
_entity.type
_entity.pdbx_description
1 polymer ?
#
loop_
_entity_poly.entity_id
_entity_poly.type
_entity_poly.pdbx_seq_one_letter_code
_entity_poly.pdbx_strand_id
1 'polypeptide(L)'
;MNQVTAISEEQLLLTAATCAGDAALAVEVLELRAMNEQLGRALASRAVIDQARGMVMALGPCTSDKAWDLMVDVSQHCNVKLRDVAAALVATTKDQELPEPVRREWSRALRRLHTLERR
;
A
#
# COMPACT_ATOMS: atom_id res chain seq x y z
N MET A 1 -30.65 -13.27 7.73
CA MET A 1 -30.77 -12.58 9.01
C MET A 1 -29.54 -11.79 9.37
N ASN A 2 -28.35 -12.24 8.98
CA ASN A 2 -27.12 -11.50 9.25
C ASN A 2 -27.07 -10.17 8.52
N GLN A 3 -27.81 -10.02 7.42
CA GLN A 3 -27.86 -8.76 6.67
C GLN A 3 -28.58 -7.65 7.47
N VAL A 4 -29.59 -8.01 8.26
CA VAL A 4 -30.31 -7.04 9.09
C VAL A 4 -29.37 -6.50 10.17
N THR A 5 -28.52 -7.37 10.73
CA THR A 5 -27.57 -6.97 11.77
C THR A 5 -26.43 -6.12 11.19
N ALA A 6 -25.95 -6.45 9.98
CA ALA A 6 -24.84 -5.74 9.33
C ALA A 6 -25.25 -4.35 8.85
N ILE A 7 -26.48 -4.18 8.36
CA ILE A 7 -26.98 -2.90 7.88
C ILE A 7 -27.39 -1.99 9.03
N SER A 8 -27.81 -2.57 10.15
CA SER A 8 -28.52 -1.86 11.19
C SER A 8 -27.66 -0.89 12.00
N GLU A 9 -26.35 -1.08 12.08
CA GLU A 9 -25.51 -0.26 12.96
C GLU A 9 -25.42 1.19 12.47
N GLU A 10 -25.11 1.40 11.21
CA GLU A 10 -25.10 2.74 10.62
C GLU A 10 -26.50 3.33 10.56
N GLN A 11 -27.48 2.54 10.14
CA GLN A 11 -28.87 2.99 10.06
C GLN A 11 -29.45 3.31 11.42
N LEU A 12 -29.13 2.52 12.44
CA LEU A 12 -29.56 2.80 13.80
C LEU A 12 -28.94 4.09 14.34
N LEU A 13 -27.66 4.34 14.05
CA LEU A 13 -27.02 5.57 14.44
C LEU A 13 -27.65 6.77 13.75
N LEU A 14 -27.91 6.67 12.44
CA LEU A 14 -28.56 7.73 11.68
C LEU A 14 -30.00 7.96 12.14
N THR A 15 -30.74 6.88 12.40
CA THR A 15 -32.12 6.96 12.86
C THR A 15 -32.17 7.55 14.26
N ALA A 16 -31.30 7.11 15.16
CA ALA A 16 -31.23 7.61 16.52
C ALA A 16 -30.86 9.10 16.53
N ALA A 17 -29.86 9.48 15.71
CA ALA A 17 -29.44 10.86 15.58
C ALA A 17 -30.56 11.75 15.01
N THR A 18 -31.30 11.25 14.03
CA THR A 18 -32.43 11.96 13.45
C THR A 18 -33.56 12.11 14.46
N CYS A 19 -33.87 11.04 15.20
CA CYS A 19 -34.90 11.06 16.22
C CYS A 19 -34.51 11.96 17.39
N ALA A 20 -33.21 11.98 17.73
CA ALA A 20 -32.69 12.82 18.80
C ALA A 20 -32.40 14.24 18.35
N GLY A 21 -32.50 14.52 17.06
CA GLY A 21 -32.14 15.81 16.50
C GLY A 21 -30.64 16.06 16.42
N ASP A 22 -29.84 14.96 16.46
CA ASP A 22 -28.37 15.04 16.49
C ASP A 22 -27.75 14.53 15.19
N ALA A 23 -28.10 15.21 14.08
CA ALA A 23 -27.57 14.91 12.76
C ALA A 23 -26.06 15.16 12.68
N ALA A 24 -25.54 16.11 13.46
CA ALA A 24 -24.12 16.44 13.50
C ALA A 24 -23.28 15.26 14.02
N LEU A 25 -23.78 14.54 15.03
CA LEU A 25 -23.11 13.35 15.58
C LEU A 25 -23.05 12.22 14.54
N ALA A 26 -24.11 12.01 13.78
CA ALA A 26 -24.15 11.00 12.73
C ALA A 26 -23.12 11.31 11.63
N VAL A 27 -23.01 12.56 11.21
CA VAL A 27 -22.01 12.99 10.23
C VAL A 27 -20.60 12.77 10.77
N GLU A 28 -20.36 13.11 12.03
CA GLU A 28 -19.06 12.91 12.67
C GLU A 28 -18.66 11.44 12.70
N VAL A 29 -19.58 10.54 13.03
CA VAL A 29 -19.31 9.10 13.02
C VAL A 29 -18.94 8.61 11.63
N LEU A 30 -19.66 9.07 10.60
CA LEU A 30 -19.36 8.69 9.21
C LEU A 30 -18.00 9.21 8.75
N GLU A 31 -17.65 10.43 9.15
CA GLU A 31 -16.34 11.01 8.85
C GLU A 31 -15.21 10.21 9.52
N LEU A 32 -15.38 9.85 10.79
CA LEU A 32 -14.40 9.05 11.52
C LEU A 32 -14.21 7.67 10.90
N ARG A 33 -15.30 7.04 10.44
CA ARG A 33 -15.22 5.75 9.75
C ARG A 33 -14.45 5.88 8.43
N ALA A 34 -14.71 6.93 7.65
CA ALA A 34 -14.00 7.17 6.40
C ALA A 34 -12.50 7.37 6.65
N MET A 35 -12.15 8.14 7.68
CA MET A 35 -10.75 8.35 8.07
C MET A 35 -10.09 7.04 8.52
N ASN A 36 -10.82 6.21 9.26
CA ASN A 36 -10.31 4.92 9.72
C ASN A 36 -10.03 3.98 8.55
N GLU A 37 -10.88 3.96 7.53
CA GLU A 37 -10.67 3.18 6.31
C GLU A 37 -9.43 3.67 5.54
N GLN A 38 -9.27 5.00 5.45
CA GLN A 38 -8.08 5.58 4.80
C GLN A 38 -6.80 5.20 5.53
N LEU A 39 -6.80 5.26 6.86
CA LEU A 39 -5.67 4.87 7.67
C LEU A 39 -5.34 3.39 7.48
N GLY A 40 -6.36 2.54 7.44
CA GLY A 40 -6.20 1.11 7.20
C GLY A 40 -5.53 0.83 5.85
N ARG A 41 -5.95 1.53 4.80
CA ARG A 41 -5.34 1.40 3.47
C ARG A 41 -3.90 1.90 3.45
N ALA A 42 -3.64 3.02 4.13
CA ALA A 42 -2.29 3.56 4.23
C ALA A 42 -1.35 2.60 4.96
N LEU A 43 -1.82 1.99 6.05
CA LEU A 43 -1.06 1.00 6.80
C LEU A 43 -0.78 -0.25 5.96
N ALA A 44 -1.78 -0.74 5.21
CA ALA A 44 -1.62 -1.90 4.34
C ALA A 44 -0.60 -1.61 3.23
N SER A 45 -0.65 -0.42 2.62
CA SER A 45 0.31 -0.01 1.60
C SER A 45 1.72 0.07 2.16
N ARG A 46 1.87 0.61 3.37
CA ARG A 46 3.17 0.70 4.04
C ARG A 46 3.74 -0.68 4.35
N ALA A 47 2.91 -1.61 4.80
CA ALA A 47 3.33 -2.97 5.09
C ALA A 47 3.88 -3.67 3.84
N VAL A 48 3.19 -3.53 2.70
CA VAL A 48 3.65 -4.09 1.42
C VAL A 48 4.96 -3.45 0.98
N ILE A 49 5.07 -2.13 1.11
CA ILE A 49 6.29 -1.41 0.76
C ILE A 49 7.45 -1.85 1.64
N ASP A 50 7.25 -1.98 2.94
CA ASP A 50 8.29 -2.43 3.87
C ASP A 50 8.71 -3.88 3.58
N GLN A 51 7.77 -4.75 3.25
CA GLN A 51 8.06 -6.12 2.88
C GLN A 51 8.90 -6.19 1.60
N ALA A 52 8.50 -5.43 0.58
CA ALA A 52 9.25 -5.35 -0.68
C ALA A 52 10.64 -4.78 -0.44
N ARG A 53 10.76 -3.78 0.41
CA ARG A 53 12.04 -3.17 0.78
C ARG A 53 12.99 -4.19 1.39
N GLY A 54 12.48 -5.05 2.28
CA GLY A 54 13.26 -6.15 2.85
C GLY A 54 13.71 -7.15 1.80
N MET A 55 12.85 -7.48 0.83
CA MET A 55 13.19 -8.35 -0.28
C MET A 55 14.32 -7.77 -1.13
N VAL A 56 14.26 -6.47 -1.42
CA VAL A 56 15.30 -5.77 -2.18
C VAL A 56 16.64 -5.82 -1.44
N MET A 57 16.62 -5.60 -0.14
CA MET A 57 17.81 -5.65 0.68
C MET A 57 18.47 -7.02 0.65
N ALA A 58 17.67 -8.08 0.55
CA ALA A 58 18.17 -9.46 0.50
C ALA A 58 18.69 -9.84 -0.89
N LEU A 59 17.96 -9.43 -1.93
CA LEU A 59 18.30 -9.82 -3.31
C LEU A 59 19.49 -9.03 -3.87
N GLY A 60 19.57 -7.74 -3.56
CA GLY A 60 20.73 -6.93 -3.91
C GLY A 60 21.29 -6.35 -2.63
N PRO A 61 22.20 -7.05 -1.93
CA PRO A 61 22.62 -6.65 -0.60
C PRO A 61 22.93 -5.17 -0.51
N CYS A 62 22.08 -4.44 0.18
CA CYS A 62 22.17 -2.99 0.29
C CYS A 62 21.47 -2.52 1.56
N THR A 63 21.67 -1.25 1.89
CA THR A 63 21.00 -0.65 3.05
C THR A 63 19.53 -0.43 2.78
N SER A 64 18.77 -0.22 3.86
CA SER A 64 17.36 0.11 3.77
C SER A 64 17.10 1.37 2.94
N ASP A 65 17.96 2.38 3.09
CA ASP A 65 17.85 3.63 2.32
C ASP A 65 18.10 3.41 0.83
N LYS A 66 19.09 2.59 0.50
CA LYS A 66 19.36 2.22 -0.90
C LYS A 66 18.22 1.44 -1.51
N ALA A 67 17.64 0.51 -0.76
CA ALA A 67 16.48 -0.26 -1.20
C ALA A 67 15.30 0.66 -1.51
N TRP A 68 15.04 1.63 -0.65
CA TRP A 68 14.01 2.63 -0.87
C TRP A 68 14.25 3.42 -2.15
N ASP A 69 15.49 3.92 -2.33
CA ASP A 69 15.85 4.70 -3.51
C ASP A 69 15.67 3.88 -4.80
N LEU A 70 16.03 2.60 -4.77
CA LEU A 70 15.83 1.70 -5.92
C LEU A 70 14.35 1.55 -6.27
N MET A 71 13.51 1.35 -5.26
CA MET A 71 12.07 1.19 -5.46
C MET A 71 11.45 2.47 -6.03
N VAL A 72 11.84 3.62 -5.51
CA VAL A 72 11.37 4.93 -5.99
C VAL A 72 11.82 5.14 -7.43
N ASP A 73 13.05 4.81 -7.74
CA ASP A 73 13.61 4.94 -9.07
C ASP A 73 12.84 4.10 -10.09
N VAL A 74 12.56 2.84 -9.77
CA VAL A 74 11.74 1.96 -10.60
C VAL A 74 10.34 2.54 -10.79
N SER A 75 9.72 2.99 -9.70
CA SER A 75 8.39 3.59 -9.73
C SER A 75 8.33 4.79 -10.69
N GLN A 76 9.31 5.66 -10.62
CA GLN A 76 9.38 6.85 -11.46
C GLN A 76 9.59 6.51 -12.94
N HIS A 77 10.48 5.58 -13.23
CA HIS A 77 10.81 5.22 -14.63
C HIS A 77 9.69 4.39 -15.28
N CYS A 78 8.99 3.58 -14.52
CA CYS A 78 7.84 2.81 -15.03
C CYS A 78 6.55 3.61 -15.06
N ASN A 79 6.51 4.73 -14.37
CA ASN A 79 5.28 5.50 -14.13
C ASN A 79 4.19 4.64 -13.46
N VAL A 80 4.62 3.82 -12.50
CA VAL A 80 3.75 2.94 -11.70
C VAL A 80 3.87 3.38 -10.26
N LYS A 81 2.76 3.37 -9.53
CA LYS A 81 2.76 3.78 -8.12
C LYS A 81 3.67 2.88 -7.30
N LEU A 82 4.37 3.48 -6.34
CA LEU A 82 5.32 2.76 -5.49
C LEU A 82 4.70 1.53 -4.82
N ARG A 83 3.47 1.66 -4.31
CA ARG A 83 2.77 0.53 -3.70
C ARG A 83 2.51 -0.61 -4.69
N ASP A 84 2.29 -0.28 -5.96
CA ASP A 84 2.03 -1.28 -7.00
C ASP A 84 3.33 -1.97 -7.41
N VAL A 85 4.45 -1.24 -7.43
CA VAL A 85 5.78 -1.81 -7.61
C VAL A 85 6.09 -2.77 -6.46
N ALA A 86 5.81 -2.35 -5.24
CA ALA A 86 6.01 -3.16 -4.04
C ALA A 86 5.16 -4.43 -4.08
N ALA A 87 3.87 -4.29 -4.43
CA ALA A 87 2.96 -5.42 -4.54
C ALA A 87 3.42 -6.43 -5.60
N ALA A 88 3.94 -5.95 -6.73
CA ALA A 88 4.47 -6.81 -7.78
C ALA A 88 5.70 -7.60 -7.30
N LEU A 89 6.58 -6.96 -6.53
CA LEU A 89 7.74 -7.64 -5.95
C LEU A 89 7.32 -8.72 -4.97
N VAL A 90 6.39 -8.40 -4.08
CA VAL A 90 5.88 -9.36 -3.11
C VAL A 90 5.19 -10.52 -3.80
N ALA A 91 4.46 -10.26 -4.88
CA ALA A 91 3.76 -11.29 -5.66
C ALA A 91 4.72 -12.31 -6.26
N THR A 92 5.98 -11.96 -6.50
CA THR A 92 6.97 -12.92 -7.03
C THR A 92 7.23 -14.08 -6.07
N THR A 93 6.97 -13.88 -4.78
CA THR A 93 7.09 -14.96 -3.78
C THR A 93 6.00 -16.02 -3.96
N LYS A 94 4.96 -15.74 -4.74
CA LYS A 94 3.85 -16.64 -5.05
C LYS A 94 3.90 -17.13 -6.50
N ASP A 95 5.08 -17.19 -7.07
CA ASP A 95 5.35 -17.64 -8.44
C ASP A 95 4.70 -16.77 -9.52
N GLN A 96 4.43 -15.51 -9.22
CA GLN A 96 3.97 -14.54 -10.21
C GLN A 96 5.15 -13.77 -10.78
N GLU A 97 5.17 -13.60 -12.08
CA GLU A 97 6.23 -12.85 -12.73
C GLU A 97 5.99 -11.34 -12.62
N LEU A 98 7.07 -10.57 -12.57
CA LEU A 98 6.98 -9.13 -12.63
C LEU A 98 6.43 -8.68 -13.98
N PRO A 99 5.56 -7.65 -14.01
CA PRO A 99 5.17 -7.02 -15.26
C PRO A 99 6.41 -6.53 -16.02
N GLU A 100 6.39 -6.65 -17.33
CA GLU A 100 7.55 -6.35 -18.19
C GLU A 100 8.18 -4.97 -17.94
N PRO A 101 7.40 -3.87 -17.85
CA PRO A 101 8.01 -2.57 -17.58
C PRO A 101 8.73 -2.50 -16.24
N VAL A 102 8.18 -3.11 -15.20
CA VAL A 102 8.76 -3.14 -13.87
C VAL A 102 10.03 -3.97 -13.87
N ARG A 103 10.00 -5.14 -14.51
CA ARG A 103 11.15 -6.04 -14.59
C ARG A 103 12.34 -5.36 -15.29
N ARG A 104 12.05 -4.67 -16.37
CA ARG A 104 13.08 -3.97 -17.16
C ARG A 104 13.77 -2.88 -16.33
N GLU A 105 12.99 -2.04 -15.71
CA GLU A 105 13.53 -0.95 -14.88
C GLU A 105 14.24 -1.47 -13.64
N TRP A 106 13.71 -2.55 -13.08
CA TRP A 106 14.31 -3.20 -11.93
C TRP A 106 15.69 -3.76 -12.27
N SER A 107 15.81 -4.47 -13.39
CA SER A 107 17.10 -4.99 -13.86
C SER A 107 18.13 -3.87 -14.10
N ARG A 108 17.65 -2.76 -14.65
CA ARG A 108 18.48 -1.58 -14.89
C ARG A 108 18.95 -0.95 -13.58
N ALA A 109 18.07 -0.83 -12.61
CA ALA A 109 18.38 -0.26 -11.31
C ALA A 109 19.39 -1.13 -10.54
N LEU A 110 19.23 -2.44 -10.57
CA LEU A 110 20.15 -3.37 -9.94
C LEU A 110 21.55 -3.31 -10.57
N ARG A 111 21.61 -3.18 -11.89
CA ARG A 111 22.90 -3.03 -12.59
C ARG A 111 23.63 -1.76 -12.16
N ARG A 112 22.89 -0.66 -12.00
CA ARG A 112 23.47 0.59 -11.52
C ARG A 112 24.03 0.45 -10.11
N LEU A 113 23.29 -0.23 -9.25
CA LEU A 113 23.74 -0.49 -7.88
C LEU A 113 25.03 -1.28 -7.86
N HIS A 114 25.12 -2.36 -8.61
CA HIS A 114 26.33 -3.18 -8.69
C HIS A 114 27.53 -2.39 -9.24
N THR A 115 27.28 -1.52 -10.21
CA THR A 115 28.34 -0.68 -10.76
C THR A 115 28.90 0.28 -9.71
N LEU A 116 28.01 0.86 -8.89
CA LEU A 116 28.42 1.76 -7.81
C LEU A 116 29.20 1.03 -6.71
N GLU A 117 28.80 -0.18 -6.38
CA GLU A 117 29.49 -0.99 -5.35
C GLU A 117 30.89 -1.42 -5.77
N ARG A 118 31.14 -1.57 -7.07
CA ARG A 118 32.46 -1.95 -7.58
C ARG A 118 33.48 -0.82 -7.53
N ARG A 119 33.01 0.40 -7.33
CA ARG A 119 33.90 1.55 -7.19
C ARG A 119 34.25 1.79 -5.71
#